data_81d2b85181d5a1307852863defafe905
#
_entry.id   81d2b85181d5a1307852863defafe905
#
_cell.length_a   1.000
_cell.length_b   1.000
_cell.length_c   1.000
_cell.angle_alpha   90.00
_cell.angle_beta   90.00
_cell.angle_gamma   90.00
#
_symmetry.space_group_name_H-M   'P 1'
#
loop_
_entity.id
_entity.type
_entity.pdbx_description
1 polymer ?
#
loop_
_entity_poly.entity_id
_entity_poly.type
_entity_poly.pdbx_seq_one_letter_code
_entity_poly.pdbx_strand_id
1 'polypeptide(L)'
;MIFINPDNDKELVDFYRDWNSHYPAQTRGKGKDKVTTPGIKPPSIETLRVLFQYADRGDIPGENIGAMLQNDLYATFNTSPLEELELIASTVQYITTYLPTAAWGNPEKYGKWINNKRSDKSGRRTDFY
;
A
#
# COMPACT_ATOMS: atom_id res chain seq x y z
N MET A 1 -4.71 -9.77 6.88
CA MET A 1 -5.42 -8.48 6.99
C MET A 1 -5.97 -8.08 5.63
N ILE A 2 -7.09 -7.38 5.59
CA ILE A 2 -7.76 -7.03 4.34
C ILE A 2 -7.37 -5.60 3.92
N PHE A 3 -7.16 -5.38 2.63
CA PHE A 3 -6.93 -4.05 2.08
C PHE A 3 -8.17 -3.17 2.29
N ILE A 4 -7.96 -1.85 2.39
CA ILE A 4 -9.02 -0.92 2.76
C ILE A 4 -9.57 -0.15 1.56
N ASN A 5 -10.83 0.26 1.69
CA ASN A 5 -11.44 1.24 0.79
C ASN A 5 -11.29 2.64 1.40
N PRO A 6 -10.46 3.53 0.83
CA PRO A 6 -10.22 4.85 1.42
C PRO A 6 -11.43 5.79 1.30
N ASP A 7 -12.42 5.43 0.50
CA ASP A 7 -13.66 6.20 0.41
C ASP A 7 -14.65 5.86 1.54
N ASN A 8 -14.34 4.83 2.33
CA ASN A 8 -15.11 4.48 3.53
C ASN A 8 -14.42 5.09 4.75
N ASP A 9 -15.06 6.07 5.38
CA ASP A 9 -14.47 6.84 6.48
C ASP A 9 -14.07 5.97 7.66
N LYS A 10 -14.88 4.98 8.02
CA LYS A 10 -14.58 4.09 9.13
C LYS A 10 -13.36 3.23 8.86
N GLU A 11 -13.27 2.65 7.66
CA GLU A 11 -12.10 1.85 7.28
C GLU A 11 -10.83 2.70 7.27
N LEU A 12 -10.93 3.94 6.80
CA LEU A 12 -9.79 4.84 6.76
C LEU A 12 -9.29 5.21 8.18
N VAL A 13 -10.21 5.52 9.08
CA VAL A 13 -9.87 5.83 10.49
C VAL A 13 -9.22 4.62 11.17
N ASP A 14 -9.82 3.44 11.00
CA ASP A 14 -9.29 2.21 11.58
C ASP A 14 -7.91 1.88 11.01
N PHE A 15 -7.72 2.12 9.72
CA PHE A 15 -6.42 1.93 9.06
C PHE A 15 -5.36 2.86 9.65
N TYR A 16 -5.65 4.15 9.80
CA TYR A 16 -4.67 5.08 10.36
C TYR A 16 -4.27 4.71 11.79
N ARG A 17 -5.22 4.24 12.57
CA ARG A 17 -4.94 3.77 13.93
C ARG A 17 -4.03 2.54 13.91
N ASP A 18 -4.31 1.58 13.05
CA ASP A 18 -3.51 0.37 12.90
C ASP A 18 -2.10 0.69 12.40
N TRP A 19 -2.00 1.56 11.38
CA TRP A 19 -0.72 2.00 10.83
C TRP A 19 0.15 2.66 11.91
N ASN A 20 -0.41 3.57 12.66
CA ASN A 20 0.32 4.27 13.71
C ASN A 20 0.78 3.35 14.83
N SER A 21 0.07 2.26 15.08
CA SER A 21 0.52 1.26 16.07
C SER A 21 1.69 0.44 15.56
N HIS A 22 1.82 0.21 14.25
CA HIS A 22 2.93 -0.52 13.65
C HIS A 22 4.17 0.34 13.42
N TYR A 23 3.98 1.62 13.11
CA TYR A 23 5.05 2.55 12.74
C TYR A 23 5.04 3.81 13.59
N PRO A 24 5.14 3.68 14.93
CA PRO A 24 5.09 4.85 15.79
C PRO A 24 6.38 5.67 15.72
N ALA A 25 6.27 6.95 16.08
CA ALA A 25 7.44 7.76 16.30
C ALA A 25 8.28 7.17 17.43
N GLN A 26 9.59 7.20 17.28
CA GLN A 26 10.52 6.66 18.28
C GLN A 26 11.37 7.77 18.87
N THR A 27 11.55 7.73 20.18
CA THR A 27 12.39 8.67 20.91
C THR A 27 13.57 7.93 21.49
N ARG A 28 14.79 8.45 21.23
CA ARG A 28 16.06 7.88 21.74
C ARG A 28 16.80 8.94 22.52
N GLY A 29 17.56 8.52 23.52
CA GLY A 29 18.36 9.39 24.35
C GLY A 29 17.62 9.91 25.56
N LYS A 30 18.34 10.72 26.39
CA LYS A 30 17.83 11.29 27.64
C LYS A 30 18.13 12.77 27.71
N GLY A 31 17.20 13.52 28.30
CA GLY A 31 17.40 14.96 28.54
C GLY A 31 17.61 15.75 27.25
N LYS A 32 18.72 16.51 27.20
CA LYS A 32 19.02 17.36 26.05
C LYS A 32 19.41 16.59 24.78
N ASP A 33 19.85 15.34 24.95
CA ASP A 33 20.25 14.48 23.82
C ASP A 33 19.10 13.66 23.29
N LYS A 34 17.89 13.97 23.71
CA LYS A 34 16.69 13.28 23.27
C LYS A 34 16.37 13.59 21.81
N VAL A 35 16.35 12.56 20.98
CA VAL A 35 16.02 12.67 19.54
C VAL A 35 14.77 11.90 19.26
N THR A 36 13.77 12.55 18.65
CA THR A 36 12.56 11.90 18.21
C THR A 36 12.60 11.68 16.71
N THR A 37 12.53 10.41 16.30
CA THR A 37 12.42 10.04 14.90
C THR A 37 10.94 9.83 14.59
N PRO A 38 10.37 10.55 13.61
CA PRO A 38 8.98 10.35 13.23
C PRO A 38 8.76 8.94 12.68
N GLY A 39 7.56 8.42 12.86
CA GLY A 39 7.16 7.17 12.25
C GLY A 39 7.02 7.30 10.74
N ILE A 40 6.89 6.16 10.05
CA ILE A 40 6.64 6.16 8.61
C ILE A 40 5.21 6.68 8.38
N LYS A 41 5.06 7.68 7.51
CA LYS A 41 3.74 8.19 7.16
C LYS A 41 2.98 7.15 6.34
N PRO A 42 1.67 7.04 6.51
CA PRO A 42 0.87 6.14 5.66
C PRO A 42 0.83 6.63 4.21
N PRO A 43 0.52 5.75 3.25
CA PRO A 43 0.30 6.17 1.87
C PRO A 43 -0.80 7.22 1.76
N SER A 44 -0.74 8.05 0.71
CA SER A 44 -1.78 9.03 0.44
C SER A 44 -3.11 8.35 0.13
N ILE A 45 -4.21 9.10 0.28
CA ILE A 45 -5.55 8.60 -0.06
C ILE A 45 -5.60 8.17 -1.53
N GLU A 46 -4.95 8.90 -2.42
CA GLU A 46 -4.89 8.55 -3.84
C GLU A 46 -4.19 7.20 -4.06
N THR A 47 -3.06 6.98 -3.40
CA THR A 47 -2.34 5.71 -3.47
C THR A 47 -3.19 4.56 -2.91
N LEU A 48 -3.86 4.78 -1.79
CA LEU A 48 -4.75 3.79 -1.19
C LEU A 48 -5.91 3.45 -2.13
N ARG A 49 -6.45 4.45 -2.82
CA ARG A 49 -7.54 4.24 -3.79
C ARG A 49 -7.09 3.42 -4.98
N VAL A 50 -5.91 3.73 -5.53
CA VAL A 50 -5.35 2.96 -6.65
C VAL A 50 -5.12 1.51 -6.25
N LEU A 51 -4.58 1.27 -5.07
CA LEU A 51 -4.35 -0.09 -4.56
C LEU A 51 -5.66 -0.82 -4.26
N PHE A 52 -6.67 -0.12 -3.77
CA PHE A 52 -8.00 -0.70 -3.58
C PHE A 52 -8.60 -1.15 -4.93
N GLN A 53 -8.56 -0.30 -5.93
CA GLN A 53 -9.09 -0.62 -7.26
C GLN A 53 -8.35 -1.80 -7.90
N TYR A 54 -7.05 -1.87 -7.71
CA TYR A 54 -6.26 -3.02 -8.14
C TYR A 54 -6.65 -4.30 -7.39
N ALA A 55 -6.68 -4.24 -6.08
CA ALA A 55 -6.92 -5.42 -5.24
C ALA A 55 -8.36 -5.93 -5.37
N ASP A 56 -9.33 -5.04 -5.49
CA ASP A 56 -10.76 -5.37 -5.53
C ASP A 56 -11.25 -5.70 -6.95
N ARG A 57 -10.76 -4.98 -7.96
CA ARG A 57 -11.29 -5.04 -9.33
C ARG A 57 -10.30 -5.48 -10.39
N GLY A 58 -9.02 -5.54 -10.06
CA GLY A 58 -7.97 -5.86 -11.04
C GLY A 58 -7.64 -4.70 -11.97
N ASP A 59 -7.90 -3.45 -11.55
CA ASP A 59 -7.53 -2.28 -12.34
C ASP A 59 -6.02 -2.08 -12.31
N ILE A 60 -5.45 -1.70 -13.46
CA ILE A 60 -4.01 -1.50 -13.58
C ILE A 60 -3.61 -0.22 -12.83
N PRO A 61 -2.68 -0.31 -11.86
CA PRO A 61 -2.40 0.81 -10.95
C PRO A 61 -1.40 1.85 -11.47
N GLY A 62 -0.95 1.74 -12.71
CA GLY A 62 0.12 2.58 -13.25
C GLY A 62 1.50 1.94 -13.13
N GLU A 63 2.51 2.57 -13.73
CA GLU A 63 3.86 1.98 -13.85
C GLU A 63 4.57 1.85 -12.51
N ASN A 64 4.56 2.89 -11.70
CA ASN A 64 5.33 2.92 -10.45
C ASN A 64 4.78 1.93 -9.43
N ILE A 65 3.49 1.99 -9.15
CA ILE A 65 2.84 1.06 -8.21
C ILE A 65 2.85 -0.36 -8.79
N GLY A 66 2.64 -0.49 -10.11
CA GLY A 66 2.74 -1.78 -10.78
C GLY A 66 4.12 -2.42 -10.62
N ALA A 67 5.19 -1.63 -10.70
CA ALA A 67 6.55 -2.11 -10.47
C ALA A 67 6.74 -2.61 -9.03
N MET A 68 6.20 -1.90 -8.05
CA MET A 68 6.25 -2.32 -6.65
C MET A 68 5.52 -3.66 -6.43
N LEU A 69 4.35 -3.81 -7.03
CA LEU A 69 3.55 -5.04 -6.94
C LEU A 69 4.26 -6.23 -7.58
N GLN A 70 5.03 -5.99 -8.64
CA GLN A 70 5.80 -7.01 -9.32
C GLN A 70 7.15 -7.30 -8.66
N ASN A 71 7.47 -6.59 -7.58
CA ASN A 71 8.77 -6.66 -6.91
C ASN A 71 9.94 -6.29 -7.84
N ASP A 72 9.69 -5.31 -8.69
CA ASP A 72 10.69 -4.80 -9.64
C ASP A 72 11.33 -3.55 -9.04
N LEU A 73 12.41 -3.75 -8.31
CA LEU A 73 13.09 -2.68 -7.59
C LEU A 73 13.65 -1.61 -8.56
N TYR A 74 14.24 -2.04 -9.65
CA TYR A 74 14.81 -1.12 -10.64
C TYR A 74 13.73 -0.20 -11.23
N ALA A 75 12.63 -0.78 -11.72
CA ALA A 75 11.55 0.00 -12.31
C ALA A 75 10.87 0.90 -11.28
N THR A 76 10.75 0.44 -10.03
CA THR A 76 10.18 1.24 -8.94
C THR A 76 10.95 2.54 -8.76
N PHE A 77 12.27 2.46 -8.62
CA PHE A 77 13.09 3.66 -8.42
C PHE A 77 13.27 4.47 -9.70
N ASN A 78 13.30 3.82 -10.85
CA ASN A 78 13.47 4.52 -12.12
C ASN A 78 12.24 5.34 -12.54
N THR A 79 11.06 4.99 -12.03
CA THR A 79 9.81 5.70 -12.33
C THR A 79 9.38 6.66 -11.21
N SER A 80 10.19 6.79 -10.15
CA SER A 80 9.90 7.67 -9.02
C SER A 80 10.85 8.85 -8.98
N PRO A 81 10.37 10.07 -8.70
CA PRO A 81 11.26 11.18 -8.37
C PRO A 81 12.05 10.88 -7.10
N LEU A 82 13.30 11.37 -7.03
CA LEU A 82 14.18 11.13 -5.89
C LEU A 82 13.60 11.65 -4.57
N GLU A 83 12.84 12.72 -4.62
CA GLU A 83 12.20 13.32 -3.45
C GLU A 83 11.01 12.51 -2.91
N GLU A 84 10.60 11.44 -3.61
CA GLU A 84 9.47 10.61 -3.21
C GLU A 84 9.87 9.26 -2.59
N LEU A 85 11.11 9.12 -2.13
CA LEU A 85 11.58 7.87 -1.52
C LEU A 85 10.73 7.45 -0.32
N GLU A 86 10.26 8.41 0.47
CA GLU A 86 9.39 8.12 1.61
C GLU A 86 8.05 7.51 1.16
N LEU A 87 7.52 7.96 0.03
CA LEU A 87 6.28 7.41 -0.54
C LEU A 87 6.48 5.97 -1.02
N ILE A 88 7.65 5.66 -1.57
CA ILE A 88 7.98 4.28 -1.94
C ILE A 88 7.96 3.39 -0.70
N ALA A 89 8.62 3.82 0.36
CA ALA A 89 8.70 3.04 1.60
C ALA A 89 7.31 2.78 2.18
N SER A 90 6.46 3.81 2.28
CA SER A 90 5.12 3.66 2.84
C SER A 90 4.24 2.77 1.96
N THR A 91 4.33 2.90 0.65
CA THR A 91 3.53 2.09 -0.29
C THR A 91 3.94 0.62 -0.23
N VAL A 92 5.24 0.32 -0.20
CA VAL A 92 5.73 -1.05 -0.09
C VAL A 92 5.31 -1.66 1.25
N GLN A 93 5.38 -0.92 2.35
CA GLN A 93 4.91 -1.40 3.65
C GLN A 93 3.41 -1.70 3.62
N TYR A 94 2.62 -0.86 2.98
CA TYR A 94 1.19 -1.10 2.84
C TYR A 94 0.93 -2.38 2.03
N ILE A 95 1.58 -2.54 0.89
CA ILE A 95 1.41 -3.70 0.02
C ILE A 95 1.70 -5.00 0.80
N THR A 96 2.84 -5.04 1.48
CA THR A 96 3.28 -6.25 2.16
C THR A 96 2.47 -6.57 3.42
N THR A 97 1.85 -5.58 4.02
CA THR A 97 1.07 -5.75 5.26
C THR A 97 -0.41 -5.98 5.00
N TYR A 98 -1.01 -5.28 4.04
CA TYR A 98 -2.45 -5.24 3.87
C TYR A 98 -2.98 -5.98 2.65
N LEU A 99 -2.18 -6.17 1.60
CA LEU A 99 -2.63 -6.91 0.42
C LEU A 99 -2.40 -8.42 0.59
N PRO A 100 -3.29 -9.26 0.02
CA PRO A 100 -3.05 -10.70 0.00
C PRO A 100 -1.75 -11.04 -0.73
N THR A 101 -1.03 -12.06 -0.26
CA THR A 101 0.24 -12.45 -0.86
C THR A 101 0.12 -12.93 -2.31
N ALA A 102 -1.07 -13.35 -2.73
CA ALA A 102 -1.32 -13.71 -4.13
C ALA A 102 -1.36 -12.49 -5.07
N ALA A 103 -1.49 -11.27 -4.51
CA ALA A 103 -1.64 -10.04 -5.29
C ALA A 103 -0.31 -9.37 -5.64
N TRP A 104 0.80 -9.80 -5.05
CA TRP A 104 2.08 -9.13 -5.23
C TRP A 104 3.25 -10.12 -5.11
N GLY A 105 4.41 -9.69 -5.55
CA GLY A 105 5.65 -10.44 -5.38
C GLY A 105 6.44 -10.71 -6.66
N ASN A 106 5.78 -10.86 -7.80
CA ASN A 106 6.43 -11.02 -9.10
C ASN A 106 5.45 -10.72 -10.23
N PRO A 107 5.93 -10.58 -11.49
CA PRO A 107 5.05 -10.28 -12.62
C PRO A 107 3.96 -11.32 -12.87
N GLU A 108 4.23 -12.58 -12.60
CA GLU A 108 3.25 -13.65 -12.79
C GLU A 108 2.06 -13.51 -11.84
N LYS A 109 2.34 -13.29 -10.56
CA LYS A 109 1.29 -13.06 -9.55
C LYS A 109 0.48 -11.82 -9.88
N TYR A 110 1.15 -10.75 -10.28
CA TYR A 110 0.52 -9.49 -10.65
C TYR A 110 -0.47 -9.69 -11.80
N GLY A 111 -0.03 -10.33 -12.88
CA GLY A 111 -0.89 -10.61 -14.04
C GLY A 111 -2.06 -11.53 -13.72
N LYS A 112 -1.82 -12.59 -12.95
CA LYS A 112 -2.89 -13.52 -12.54
C LYS A 112 -3.94 -12.83 -11.67
N TRP A 113 -3.51 -11.95 -10.76
CA TRP A 113 -4.43 -11.21 -9.91
C TRP A 113 -5.37 -10.33 -10.74
N ILE A 114 -4.81 -9.58 -11.69
CA ILE A 114 -5.60 -8.73 -12.58
C ILE A 114 -6.62 -9.55 -13.36
N ASN A 115 -6.16 -10.65 -13.98
CA ASN A 115 -7.04 -11.49 -14.80
C ASN A 115 -8.15 -12.13 -13.98
N ASN A 116 -7.84 -12.64 -12.80
CA ASN A 116 -8.82 -13.29 -11.93
C ASN A 116 -9.86 -12.30 -11.43
N LYS A 117 -9.44 -11.10 -11.04
CA LYS A 117 -10.37 -10.08 -10.53
C LYS A 117 -11.26 -9.51 -11.63
N ARG A 118 -10.76 -9.37 -12.84
CA ARG A 118 -11.57 -8.91 -13.98
C ARG A 118 -12.61 -9.96 -14.40
N SER A 119 -12.27 -11.22 -14.28
CA SER A 119 -13.17 -12.32 -14.66
C SER A 119 -14.17 -12.67 -13.57
N ASP A 120 -13.77 -12.60 -12.30
CA ASP A 120 -14.60 -12.96 -11.15
C ASP A 120 -15.03 -11.72 -10.38
N LYS A 121 -16.24 -11.26 -10.67
CA LYS A 121 -16.83 -10.09 -10.01
C LYS A 121 -17.47 -10.43 -8.67
N SER A 122 -17.73 -11.71 -8.39
CA SER A 122 -18.46 -12.12 -7.19
C SER A 122 -17.64 -11.96 -5.92
N GLY A 123 -16.32 -11.96 -6.00
CA GLY A 123 -15.43 -11.80 -4.87
C GLY A 123 -15.02 -10.36 -4.57
N ARG A 124 -15.61 -9.38 -5.22
CA ARG A 124 -15.27 -7.97 -5.03
C ARG A 124 -15.83 -7.43 -3.73
N ARG A 125 -15.02 -6.67 -3.01
CA ARG A 125 -15.44 -6.01 -1.78
C ARG A 125 -16.56 -5.01 -1.99
N THR A 126 -16.66 -4.43 -3.17
CA THR A 126 -17.72 -3.48 -3.52
C THR A 126 -19.11 -4.04 -3.33
N ASP A 127 -19.26 -5.37 -3.31
CA ASP A 127 -20.53 -6.02 -3.04
C ASP A 127 -21.03 -5.80 -1.60
N PHE A 128 -20.18 -5.29 -0.72
CA PHE A 128 -20.49 -5.00 0.67
C PHE A 128 -20.99 -3.58 0.92
N TYR A 129 -21.01 -2.76 -0.08
CA TYR A 129 -21.36 -1.32 0.07
C TYR A 129 -22.75 -0.99 -0.43
#